data_381bff3163882d8321ebd002c07800e7
#
_entry.id   381bff3163882d8321ebd002c07800e7
#
_cell.length_a   1.000
_cell.length_b   1.000
_cell.length_c   1.000
_cell.angle_alpha   90.00
_cell.angle_beta   90.00
_cell.angle_gamma   90.00
#
_symmetry.space_group_name_H-M   'P 1'
#
loop_
_entity.id
_entity.type
_entity.pdbx_description
1 polymer ?
#
loop_
_entity_poly.entity_id
_entity_poly.type
_entity_poly.pdbx_seq_one_letter_code
_entity_poly.pdbx_strand_id
1 'polypeptide(L)'
;MPIPSPALADPSRSTPDVAEQRARVRALVAPRHGERGLDIGCGFGLLACELARDVGPTGRVVGVDSVPSMIGACEERARHDAVTGRTEFRQADAEALPFAPGTFDFVTAMQVYEYMPDVERGLAEAARVLKARGRIAVLDTDWESCVWHSGDRERTARVLKAWEERFAHPHLPARLPELLRRTGFTVRSVALIPVINVEATDQTYSPAMVDVVARFVTNRGGITEDEAARWAEDVRAQSARGEYFFSLSRYLFIAERARPRF
;
A
#
# COMPACT_ATOMS: atom_id res chain seq x y z
N MET A 1 -16.49 -1.00 -8.66
CA MET A 1 -16.90 0.31 -8.13
C MET A 1 -15.76 1.29 -8.40
N PRO A 2 -16.01 2.53 -8.87
CA PRO A 2 -14.93 3.48 -9.03
C PRO A 2 -14.34 3.79 -7.66
N ILE A 3 -13.00 3.69 -7.56
CA ILE A 3 -12.23 4.19 -6.42
C ILE A 3 -12.59 5.67 -6.28
N PRO A 4 -12.98 6.17 -5.09
CA PRO A 4 -13.31 7.58 -4.93
C PRO A 4 -12.14 8.44 -5.37
N SER A 5 -12.43 9.49 -6.15
CA SER A 5 -11.46 10.51 -6.56
C SER A 5 -10.59 10.93 -5.37
N PRO A 6 -9.29 11.14 -5.55
CA PRO A 6 -8.42 11.53 -4.46
C PRO A 6 -8.86 12.91 -3.98
N ALA A 7 -9.59 12.95 -2.89
CA ALA A 7 -9.64 14.14 -2.09
C ALA A 7 -8.22 14.36 -1.56
N LEU A 8 -7.56 15.41 -2.05
CA LEU A 8 -6.36 16.08 -1.53
C LEU A 8 -5.59 15.27 -0.48
N ALA A 9 -4.35 14.90 -0.81
CA ALA A 9 -3.34 14.29 0.06
C ALA A 9 -3.92 13.66 1.34
N ASP A 10 -4.21 12.35 1.30
CA ASP A 10 -4.59 11.63 2.52
C ASP A 10 -3.45 11.83 3.54
N PRO A 11 -3.65 12.65 4.60
CA PRO A 11 -2.57 13.00 5.53
C PRO A 11 -1.94 11.76 6.16
N SER A 12 -2.73 10.67 6.29
CA SER A 12 -2.24 9.41 6.84
C SER A 12 -1.10 8.79 6.06
N ARG A 13 -0.94 9.12 4.76
CA ARG A 13 0.12 8.56 3.91
C ARG A 13 1.48 9.22 4.08
N SER A 14 1.53 10.38 4.75
CA SER A 14 2.74 11.17 4.96
C SER A 14 3.23 11.17 6.40
N THR A 15 2.53 10.50 7.30
CA THR A 15 2.91 10.39 8.71
C THR A 15 4.25 9.65 8.89
N PRO A 16 5.03 9.96 9.94
CA PRO A 16 6.32 9.33 10.20
C PRO A 16 6.28 7.79 10.21
N ASP A 17 5.25 7.19 10.80
CA ASP A 17 5.06 5.74 10.84
C ASP A 17 4.85 5.13 9.44
N VAL A 18 4.16 5.80 8.53
CA VAL A 18 4.02 5.36 7.13
C VAL A 18 5.29 5.66 6.34
N ALA A 19 6.02 6.74 6.63
CA ALA A 19 7.32 7.01 6.04
C ALA A 19 8.34 5.92 6.41
N GLU A 20 8.33 5.46 7.66
CA GLU A 20 9.16 4.34 8.11
C GLU A 20 8.85 3.04 7.37
N GLN A 21 7.58 2.76 7.08
CA GLN A 21 7.20 1.59 6.28
C GLN A 21 7.81 1.65 4.87
N ARG A 22 7.76 2.81 4.21
CA ARG A 22 8.42 2.98 2.90
C ARG A 22 9.93 2.79 3.00
N ALA A 23 10.55 3.29 4.07
CA ALA A 23 11.98 3.08 4.31
C ALA A 23 12.30 1.58 4.48
N ARG A 24 11.46 0.80 5.17
CA ARG A 24 11.60 -0.65 5.30
C ARG A 24 11.43 -1.37 3.96
N VAL A 25 10.45 -0.98 3.14
CA VAL A 25 10.28 -1.52 1.78
C VAL A 25 11.55 -1.29 0.96
N ARG A 26 12.09 -0.06 0.95
CA ARG A 26 13.31 0.32 0.23
C ARG A 26 14.52 -0.47 0.73
N ALA A 27 14.69 -0.57 2.04
CA ALA A 27 15.80 -1.31 2.63
C ALA A 27 15.80 -2.80 2.25
N LEU A 28 14.61 -3.43 2.20
CA LEU A 28 14.50 -4.86 1.91
C LEU A 28 14.48 -5.18 0.40
N VAL A 29 13.90 -4.32 -0.45
CA VAL A 29 14.04 -4.47 -1.91
C VAL A 29 15.45 -4.12 -2.37
N ALA A 30 16.19 -3.34 -1.59
CA ALA A 30 17.58 -2.99 -1.77
C ALA A 30 17.92 -2.55 -3.21
N PRO A 31 17.40 -1.37 -3.67
CA PRO A 31 17.71 -0.86 -4.99
C PRO A 31 19.20 -0.58 -5.14
N ARG A 32 19.74 -0.81 -6.34
CA ARG A 32 21.16 -0.57 -6.63
C ARG A 32 21.30 0.58 -7.63
N HIS A 33 22.43 1.27 -7.58
CA HIS A 33 22.73 2.33 -8.54
C HIS A 33 22.65 1.80 -9.99
N GLY A 34 21.98 2.55 -10.85
CA GLY A 34 21.80 2.21 -12.25
C GLY A 34 20.65 1.24 -12.55
N GLU A 35 19.98 0.69 -11.52
CA GLU A 35 18.83 -0.20 -11.73
C GLU A 35 17.59 0.53 -12.25
N ARG A 36 16.72 -0.23 -12.91
CA ARG A 36 15.42 0.20 -13.37
C ARG A 36 14.32 -0.44 -12.52
N GLY A 37 13.59 0.38 -11.77
CA GLY A 37 12.49 -0.04 -10.90
C GLY A 37 11.12 0.26 -11.48
N LEU A 38 10.11 -0.52 -11.04
CA LEU A 38 8.70 -0.25 -11.27
C LEU A 38 7.97 -0.18 -9.92
N ASP A 39 7.20 0.88 -9.70
CA ASP A 39 6.31 1.03 -8.55
C ASP A 39 4.86 0.91 -9.01
N ILE A 40 4.21 -0.21 -8.70
CA ILE A 40 2.82 -0.51 -9.07
C ILE A 40 1.89 0.11 -8.02
N GLY A 41 0.84 0.82 -8.46
CA GLY A 41 -0.06 1.56 -7.58
C GLY A 41 0.67 2.70 -6.86
N CYS A 42 1.44 3.49 -7.60
CA CYS A 42 2.36 4.48 -7.03
C CYS A 42 1.66 5.64 -6.28
N GLY A 43 0.35 5.78 -6.39
CA GLY A 43 -0.45 6.80 -5.69
C GLY A 43 0.10 8.21 -5.92
N PHE A 44 0.56 8.88 -4.86
CA PHE A 44 1.15 10.22 -4.91
C PHE A 44 2.66 10.23 -5.25
N GLY A 45 3.23 9.10 -5.65
CA GLY A 45 4.63 9.00 -6.07
C GLY A 45 5.67 9.03 -4.95
N LEU A 46 5.26 8.94 -3.68
CA LEU A 46 6.18 9.03 -2.54
C LEU A 46 7.28 7.95 -2.61
N LEU A 47 6.88 6.68 -2.71
CA LEU A 47 7.83 5.56 -2.79
C LEU A 47 8.65 5.61 -4.08
N ALA A 48 8.01 5.88 -5.24
CA ALA A 48 8.70 5.99 -6.51
C ALA A 48 9.80 7.06 -6.51
N CYS A 49 9.53 8.25 -5.93
CA CYS A 49 10.53 9.32 -5.80
C CYS A 49 11.66 8.97 -4.83
N GLU A 50 11.35 8.30 -3.73
CA GLU A 50 12.37 7.80 -2.79
C GLU A 50 13.27 6.74 -3.45
N LEU A 51 12.70 5.78 -4.17
CA LEU A 51 13.42 4.76 -4.95
C LEU A 51 14.29 5.40 -6.05
N ALA A 52 13.80 6.47 -6.70
CA ALA A 52 14.56 7.19 -7.71
C ALA A 52 15.83 7.88 -7.15
N ARG A 53 15.83 8.24 -5.87
CA ARG A 53 17.07 8.68 -5.18
C ARG A 53 18.02 7.53 -4.95
N ASP A 54 17.50 6.37 -4.53
CA ASP A 54 18.29 5.19 -4.19
C ASP A 54 19.00 4.58 -5.40
N VAL A 55 18.33 4.54 -6.58
CA VAL A 55 18.94 4.02 -7.82
C VAL A 55 19.99 4.98 -8.43
N GLY A 56 20.11 6.19 -7.89
CA GLY A 56 21.13 7.15 -8.30
C GLY A 56 20.91 7.75 -9.70
N PRO A 57 21.88 8.55 -10.20
CA PRO A 57 21.70 9.38 -11.40
C PRO A 57 21.54 8.59 -12.70
N THR A 58 22.04 7.37 -12.78
CA THR A 58 21.96 6.50 -13.95
C THR A 58 20.79 5.53 -13.92
N GLY A 59 20.13 5.37 -12.75
CA GLY A 59 18.94 4.55 -12.59
C GLY A 59 17.66 5.27 -13.02
N ARG A 60 16.58 4.50 -13.11
CA ARG A 60 15.24 5.01 -13.46
C ARG A 60 14.17 4.27 -12.65
N VAL A 61 13.14 4.99 -12.24
CA VAL A 61 11.93 4.40 -11.62
C VAL A 61 10.71 4.82 -12.42
N VAL A 62 9.89 3.84 -12.79
CA VAL A 62 8.58 4.08 -13.40
C VAL A 62 7.52 3.84 -12.34
N GLY A 63 6.62 4.79 -12.14
CA GLY A 63 5.43 4.62 -11.31
C GLY A 63 4.20 4.41 -12.21
N VAL A 64 3.35 3.46 -11.86
CA VAL A 64 2.05 3.27 -12.53
C VAL A 64 0.91 3.30 -11.54
N ASP A 65 -0.21 3.90 -11.93
CA ASP A 65 -1.45 3.90 -11.18
C ASP A 65 -2.65 3.85 -12.14
N SER A 66 -3.73 3.20 -11.72
CA SER A 66 -4.96 3.12 -12.53
C SER A 66 -5.75 4.42 -12.52
N VAL A 67 -5.53 5.29 -11.55
CA VAL A 67 -6.26 6.55 -11.34
C VAL A 67 -5.52 7.71 -12.03
N PRO A 68 -6.09 8.32 -13.09
CA PRO A 68 -5.40 9.35 -13.88
C PRO A 68 -4.93 10.56 -13.07
N SER A 69 -5.72 10.99 -12.07
CA SER A 69 -5.39 12.14 -11.22
C SER A 69 -4.15 11.92 -10.34
N MET A 70 -3.75 10.66 -10.09
CA MET A 70 -2.52 10.35 -9.36
C MET A 70 -1.28 10.68 -10.15
N ILE A 71 -1.33 10.56 -11.48
CA ILE A 71 -0.17 10.80 -12.34
C ILE A 71 0.31 12.26 -12.26
N GLY A 72 -0.62 13.22 -12.32
CA GLY A 72 -0.28 14.64 -12.14
C GLY A 72 0.33 14.93 -10.76
N ALA A 73 -0.19 14.32 -9.70
CA ALA A 73 0.35 14.46 -8.35
C ALA A 73 1.76 13.85 -8.22
N CYS A 74 2.02 12.72 -8.90
CA CYS A 74 3.35 12.10 -8.97
C CYS A 74 4.37 13.02 -9.66
N GLU A 75 3.99 13.64 -10.78
CA GLU A 75 4.87 14.55 -11.53
C GLU A 75 5.20 15.80 -10.70
N GLU A 76 4.23 16.33 -9.97
CA GLU A 76 4.45 17.44 -9.05
C GLU A 76 5.39 17.04 -7.91
N ARG A 77 5.20 15.87 -7.32
CA ARG A 77 6.10 15.31 -6.31
C ARG A 77 7.52 15.16 -6.86
N ALA A 78 7.69 14.61 -8.05
CA ALA A 78 9.02 14.42 -8.66
C ALA A 78 9.74 15.74 -8.92
N ARG A 79 9.00 16.81 -9.27
CA ARG A 79 9.55 18.17 -9.40
C ARG A 79 10.00 18.70 -8.04
N HIS A 80 9.15 18.62 -7.02
CA HIS A 80 9.46 19.02 -5.66
C HIS A 80 10.71 18.29 -5.12
N ASP A 81 10.80 16.99 -5.36
CA ASP A 81 11.85 16.12 -4.86
C ASP A 81 13.13 16.12 -5.73
N ALA A 82 13.17 16.92 -6.81
CA ALA A 82 14.26 17.04 -7.75
C ALA A 82 14.71 15.70 -8.38
N VAL A 83 13.75 14.85 -8.72
CA VAL A 83 13.99 13.51 -9.32
C VAL A 83 13.33 13.32 -10.70
N THR A 84 12.80 14.37 -11.33
CA THR A 84 12.13 14.31 -12.65
C THR A 84 12.95 13.63 -13.73
N GLY A 85 14.27 13.82 -13.74
CA GLY A 85 15.18 13.16 -14.69
C GLY A 85 15.35 11.64 -14.45
N ARG A 86 14.81 11.09 -13.36
CA ARG A 86 14.97 9.70 -12.94
C ARG A 86 13.64 8.99 -12.72
N THR A 87 12.52 9.69 -12.88
CA THR A 87 11.17 9.16 -12.73
C THR A 87 10.38 9.28 -14.02
N GLU A 88 9.44 8.39 -14.20
CA GLU A 88 8.41 8.43 -15.23
C GLU A 88 7.10 7.94 -14.60
N PHE A 89 5.97 8.58 -14.91
CA PHE A 89 4.68 8.15 -14.38
C PHE A 89 3.70 7.91 -15.52
N ARG A 90 2.93 6.81 -15.43
CA ARG A 90 1.95 6.43 -16.45
C ARG A 90 0.67 5.93 -15.80
N GLN A 91 -0.45 6.27 -16.40
CA GLN A 91 -1.68 5.55 -16.11
C GLN A 91 -1.58 4.14 -16.70
N ALA A 92 -1.75 3.11 -15.87
CA ALA A 92 -1.78 1.72 -16.33
C ALA A 92 -2.56 0.84 -15.36
N ASP A 93 -3.08 -0.26 -15.90
CA ASP A 93 -3.65 -1.35 -15.12
C ASP A 93 -2.54 -2.33 -14.74
N ALA A 94 -2.47 -2.68 -13.46
CA ALA A 94 -1.50 -3.65 -12.95
C ALA A 94 -1.73 -5.07 -13.50
N GLU A 95 -2.94 -5.37 -13.99
CA GLU A 95 -3.28 -6.64 -14.65
C GLU A 95 -2.90 -6.66 -16.14
N ALA A 96 -2.41 -5.53 -16.70
CA ALA A 96 -2.01 -5.40 -18.11
C ALA A 96 -0.93 -4.32 -18.26
N LEU A 97 0.26 -4.56 -17.71
CA LEU A 97 1.34 -3.58 -17.68
C LEU A 97 1.90 -3.29 -19.10
N PRO A 98 2.00 -2.01 -19.51
CA PRO A 98 2.41 -1.61 -20.87
C PRO A 98 3.94 -1.63 -21.07
N PHE A 99 4.59 -2.69 -20.58
CA PHE A 99 6.04 -2.85 -20.65
C PHE A 99 6.42 -4.19 -21.26
N ALA A 100 7.57 -4.22 -21.95
CA ALA A 100 8.13 -5.46 -22.50
C ALA A 100 8.56 -6.40 -21.36
N PRO A 101 8.56 -7.74 -21.59
CA PRO A 101 9.10 -8.70 -20.65
C PRO A 101 10.55 -8.38 -20.29
N GLY A 102 10.93 -8.59 -19.03
CA GLY A 102 12.31 -8.44 -18.58
C GLY A 102 12.84 -7.00 -18.59
N THR A 103 11.96 -6.01 -18.38
CA THR A 103 12.31 -4.58 -18.40
C THR A 103 12.94 -4.10 -17.10
N PHE A 104 12.48 -4.59 -15.94
CA PHE A 104 12.81 -4.03 -14.63
C PHE A 104 13.69 -4.97 -13.80
N ASP A 105 14.58 -4.36 -13.02
CA ASP A 105 15.44 -5.07 -12.07
C ASP A 105 14.68 -5.39 -10.77
N PHE A 106 13.78 -4.48 -10.38
CA PHE A 106 12.89 -4.68 -9.24
C PHE A 106 11.50 -4.08 -9.47
N VAL A 107 10.53 -4.60 -8.72
CA VAL A 107 9.14 -4.11 -8.66
C VAL A 107 8.78 -3.88 -7.21
N THR A 108 8.03 -2.82 -6.93
CA THR A 108 7.37 -2.57 -5.65
C THR A 108 5.87 -2.46 -5.84
N ALA A 109 5.11 -2.94 -4.88
CA ALA A 109 3.67 -2.73 -4.77
C ALA A 109 3.32 -2.57 -3.28
N MET A 110 2.85 -1.38 -2.89
CA MET A 110 2.57 -1.07 -1.49
C MET A 110 1.10 -0.76 -1.31
N GLN A 111 0.35 -1.67 -0.68
CA GLN A 111 -1.11 -1.61 -0.49
C GLN A 111 -1.85 -1.47 -1.83
N VAL A 112 -1.67 -2.45 -2.71
CA VAL A 112 -2.21 -2.46 -4.06
C VAL A 112 -3.01 -3.72 -4.34
N TYR A 113 -2.43 -4.88 -4.10
CA TYR A 113 -3.05 -6.15 -4.46
C TYR A 113 -4.30 -6.46 -3.65
N GLU A 114 -4.43 -5.93 -2.44
CA GLU A 114 -5.64 -6.04 -1.62
C GLU A 114 -6.88 -5.43 -2.29
N TYR A 115 -6.72 -4.50 -3.25
CA TYR A 115 -7.81 -3.87 -4.02
C TYR A 115 -8.11 -4.52 -5.36
N MET A 116 -7.22 -5.37 -5.86
CA MET A 116 -7.31 -5.94 -7.21
C MET A 116 -8.26 -7.14 -7.25
N PRO A 117 -9.16 -7.21 -8.25
CA PRO A 117 -10.00 -8.38 -8.42
C PRO A 117 -9.21 -9.67 -8.70
N ASP A 118 -8.20 -9.60 -9.55
CA ASP A 118 -7.34 -10.73 -9.94
C ASP A 118 -5.88 -10.50 -9.54
N VAL A 119 -5.57 -10.84 -8.29
CA VAL A 119 -4.22 -10.75 -7.73
C VAL A 119 -3.23 -11.62 -8.48
N GLU A 120 -3.64 -12.81 -8.93
CA GLU A 120 -2.76 -13.74 -9.63
C GLU A 120 -2.32 -13.16 -10.98
N ARG A 121 -3.24 -12.54 -11.71
CA ARG A 121 -2.93 -11.85 -12.97
C ARG A 121 -1.98 -10.67 -12.77
N GLY A 122 -2.21 -9.84 -11.76
CA GLY A 122 -1.31 -8.73 -11.44
C GLY A 122 0.10 -9.20 -11.06
N LEU A 123 0.22 -10.26 -10.25
CA LEU A 123 1.51 -10.85 -9.92
C LEU A 123 2.20 -11.49 -11.14
N ALA A 124 1.44 -12.13 -12.05
CA ALA A 124 1.98 -12.68 -13.29
C ALA A 124 2.53 -11.58 -14.21
N GLU A 125 1.85 -10.42 -14.30
CA GLU A 125 2.35 -9.25 -15.03
C GLU A 125 3.62 -8.68 -14.39
N ALA A 126 3.68 -8.57 -13.07
CA ALA A 126 4.90 -8.19 -12.36
C ALA A 126 6.06 -9.16 -12.65
N ALA A 127 5.78 -10.48 -12.65
CA ALA A 127 6.78 -11.48 -13.03
C ALA A 127 7.23 -11.35 -14.49
N ARG A 128 6.31 -11.07 -15.40
CA ARG A 128 6.60 -10.90 -16.82
C ARG A 128 7.55 -9.73 -17.08
N VAL A 129 7.29 -8.58 -16.46
CA VAL A 129 8.08 -7.35 -16.68
C VAL A 129 9.40 -7.34 -15.92
N LEU A 130 9.59 -8.18 -14.91
CA LEU A 130 10.84 -8.35 -14.20
C LEU A 130 11.87 -9.10 -15.05
N LYS A 131 13.13 -8.71 -14.95
CA LYS A 131 14.27 -9.49 -15.48
C LYS A 131 14.38 -10.84 -14.77
N ALA A 132 15.10 -11.77 -15.35
CA ALA A 132 15.47 -13.01 -14.68
C ALA A 132 16.24 -12.68 -13.37
N ARG A 133 15.82 -13.27 -12.25
CA ARG A 133 16.30 -12.93 -10.90
C ARG A 133 15.97 -11.50 -10.44
N GLY A 134 15.12 -10.79 -11.14
CA GLY A 134 14.53 -9.55 -10.64
C GLY A 134 13.71 -9.83 -9.38
N ARG A 135 13.59 -8.84 -8.54
CA ARG A 135 12.94 -8.98 -7.23
C ARG A 135 11.68 -8.14 -7.11
N ILE A 136 10.73 -8.63 -6.34
CA ILE A 136 9.50 -7.90 -6.01
C ILE A 136 9.41 -7.70 -4.50
N ALA A 137 8.95 -6.52 -4.10
CA ALA A 137 8.52 -6.22 -2.75
C ALA A 137 7.00 -5.95 -2.76
N VAL A 138 6.23 -6.77 -2.05
CA VAL A 138 4.79 -6.61 -1.90
C VAL A 138 4.48 -6.35 -0.42
N LEU A 139 3.90 -5.19 -0.14
CA LEU A 139 3.40 -4.84 1.19
C LEU A 139 1.89 -4.71 1.13
N ASP A 140 1.16 -5.59 1.81
CA ASP A 140 -0.29 -5.49 1.94
C ASP A 140 -0.73 -5.69 3.40
N THR A 141 -1.95 -5.26 3.69
CA THR A 141 -2.52 -5.21 5.04
C THR A 141 -3.37 -6.45 5.31
N ASP A 142 -3.25 -6.99 6.50
CA ASP A 142 -4.22 -7.93 7.07
C ASP A 142 -5.23 -7.16 7.93
N TRP A 143 -6.39 -6.86 7.37
CA TRP A 143 -7.40 -6.04 8.01
C TRP A 143 -8.10 -6.73 9.19
N GLU A 144 -8.07 -8.06 9.26
CA GLU A 144 -8.55 -8.82 10.44
C GLU A 144 -7.68 -8.55 11.69
N SER A 145 -6.42 -8.16 11.49
CA SER A 145 -5.50 -7.82 12.57
C SER A 145 -5.72 -6.41 13.15
N CYS A 146 -6.70 -5.66 12.63
CA CYS A 146 -6.97 -4.30 13.07
C CYS A 146 -7.59 -4.30 14.48
N VAL A 147 -6.90 -3.65 15.40
CA VAL A 147 -7.40 -3.40 16.74
C VAL A 147 -7.50 -1.90 16.96
N TRP A 148 -8.69 -1.45 17.34
CA TRP A 148 -8.95 -0.08 17.77
C TRP A 148 -9.61 -0.11 19.13
N HIS A 149 -8.95 0.46 20.13
CA HIS A 149 -9.52 0.54 21.48
C HIS A 149 -10.69 1.49 21.50
N SER A 150 -11.80 1.05 22.05
CA SER A 150 -13.05 1.81 22.17
C SER A 150 -13.84 1.37 23.40
N GLY A 151 -14.73 2.22 23.87
CA GLY A 151 -15.66 1.91 24.96
C GLY A 151 -16.73 0.88 24.55
N ASP A 152 -17.06 0.80 23.24
CA ASP A 152 -18.01 -0.16 22.69
C ASP A 152 -17.33 -1.11 21.70
N ARG A 153 -16.83 -2.23 22.23
CA ARG A 153 -16.09 -3.24 21.45
C ARG A 153 -16.97 -3.92 20.38
N GLU A 154 -18.27 -4.10 20.65
CA GLU A 154 -19.19 -4.75 19.69
C GLU A 154 -19.43 -3.84 18.49
N ARG A 155 -19.69 -2.54 18.73
CA ARG A 155 -19.79 -1.55 17.65
C ARG A 155 -18.52 -1.50 16.83
N THR A 156 -17.37 -1.41 17.48
CA THR A 156 -16.08 -1.39 16.79
C THR A 156 -15.88 -2.63 15.92
N ALA A 157 -16.19 -3.82 16.41
CA ALA A 157 -16.08 -5.04 15.63
C ALA A 157 -16.98 -5.01 14.37
N ARG A 158 -18.22 -4.51 14.48
CA ARG A 158 -19.11 -4.36 13.31
C ARG A 158 -18.60 -3.31 12.32
N VAL A 159 -18.11 -2.17 12.82
CA VAL A 159 -17.53 -1.11 11.99
C VAL A 159 -16.32 -1.62 11.22
N LEU A 160 -15.38 -2.30 11.89
CA LEU A 160 -14.20 -2.86 11.25
C LEU A 160 -14.56 -3.96 10.25
N LYS A 161 -15.60 -4.77 10.55
CA LYS A 161 -16.08 -5.76 9.60
C LYS A 161 -16.71 -5.13 8.35
N ALA A 162 -17.47 -4.05 8.50
CA ALA A 162 -18.01 -3.27 7.38
C ALA A 162 -16.89 -2.56 6.57
N TRP A 163 -15.80 -2.19 7.24
CA TRP A 163 -14.62 -1.60 6.58
C TRP A 163 -13.91 -2.56 5.64
N GLU A 164 -13.93 -3.88 5.92
CA GLU A 164 -13.34 -4.89 5.04
C GLU A 164 -13.98 -4.91 3.65
N GLU A 165 -15.25 -4.48 3.50
CA GLU A 165 -15.94 -4.39 2.20
C GLU A 165 -15.28 -3.41 1.22
N ARG A 166 -14.34 -2.59 1.70
CA ARG A 166 -13.54 -1.70 0.87
C ARG A 166 -12.55 -2.45 -0.02
N PHE A 167 -12.13 -3.64 0.39
CA PHE A 167 -11.04 -4.39 -0.21
C PHE A 167 -11.59 -5.61 -0.93
N ALA A 168 -11.01 -5.93 -2.08
CA ALA A 168 -11.30 -7.20 -2.76
C ALA A 168 -10.76 -8.39 -1.95
N HIS A 169 -9.65 -8.18 -1.25
CA HIS A 169 -8.96 -9.22 -0.48
C HIS A 169 -8.46 -8.67 0.86
N PRO A 170 -9.33 -8.47 1.87
CA PRO A 170 -8.96 -7.87 3.17
C PRO A 170 -7.93 -8.70 3.97
N HIS A 171 -7.76 -10.00 3.65
CA HIS A 171 -6.84 -10.92 4.31
C HIS A 171 -5.78 -11.47 3.34
N LEU A 172 -5.41 -10.67 2.34
CA LEU A 172 -4.49 -11.08 1.28
C LEU A 172 -3.14 -11.64 1.77
N PRO A 173 -2.49 -11.08 2.81
CA PRO A 173 -1.18 -11.54 3.25
C PRO A 173 -1.09 -13.05 3.52
N ALA A 174 -2.15 -13.67 4.04
CA ALA A 174 -2.19 -15.12 4.31
C ALA A 174 -2.10 -15.96 3.01
N ARG A 175 -2.54 -15.42 1.87
CA ARG A 175 -2.56 -16.08 0.56
C ARG A 175 -1.35 -15.75 -0.31
N LEU A 176 -0.66 -14.64 -0.04
CA LEU A 176 0.46 -14.16 -0.88
C LEU A 176 1.59 -15.20 -1.07
N PRO A 177 2.00 -16.02 -0.08
CA PRO A 177 3.05 -17.01 -0.30
C PRO A 177 2.70 -18.05 -1.38
N GLU A 178 1.43 -18.45 -1.46
CA GLU A 178 0.95 -19.36 -2.50
C GLU A 178 0.86 -18.67 -3.85
N LEU A 179 0.23 -17.49 -3.91
CA LEU A 179 0.05 -16.72 -5.14
C LEU A 179 1.38 -16.34 -5.78
N LEU A 180 2.36 -15.91 -4.98
CA LEU A 180 3.71 -15.61 -5.45
C LEU A 180 4.38 -16.86 -6.08
N ARG A 181 4.26 -18.03 -5.43
CA ARG A 181 4.84 -19.27 -6.00
C ARG A 181 4.16 -19.67 -7.30
N ARG A 182 2.83 -19.58 -7.38
CA ARG A 182 2.06 -19.92 -8.59
C ARG A 182 2.39 -19.02 -9.76
N THR A 183 2.72 -17.76 -9.50
CA THR A 183 3.08 -16.76 -10.52
C THR A 183 4.58 -16.69 -10.83
N GLY A 184 5.34 -17.69 -10.36
CA GLY A 184 6.75 -17.86 -10.75
C GLY A 184 7.75 -17.12 -9.87
N PHE A 185 7.36 -16.79 -8.64
CA PHE A 185 8.28 -16.23 -7.66
C PHE A 185 8.76 -17.25 -6.62
N THR A 186 9.94 -17.00 -6.07
CA THR A 186 10.44 -17.66 -4.87
C THR A 186 10.48 -16.63 -3.75
N VAL A 187 9.67 -16.82 -2.70
CA VAL A 187 9.69 -15.96 -1.51
C VAL A 187 11.02 -16.10 -0.80
N ARG A 188 11.70 -14.99 -0.55
CA ARG A 188 13.01 -14.92 0.10
C ARG A 188 12.90 -14.53 1.57
N SER A 189 12.02 -13.60 1.87
CA SER A 189 11.74 -13.18 3.24
C SER A 189 10.33 -12.63 3.38
N VAL A 190 9.83 -12.67 4.61
CA VAL A 190 8.59 -12.02 5.02
C VAL A 190 8.91 -11.24 6.29
N ALA A 191 8.49 -9.98 6.33
CA ALA A 191 8.63 -9.12 7.49
C ALA A 191 7.26 -8.58 7.93
N LEU A 192 7.00 -8.60 9.23
CA LEU A 192 5.89 -7.87 9.83
C LEU A 192 6.27 -6.39 9.93
N ILE A 193 5.41 -5.53 9.40
CA ILE A 193 5.53 -4.07 9.47
C ILE A 193 4.30 -3.54 10.22
N PRO A 194 4.31 -3.53 11.55
CA PRO A 194 3.16 -3.10 12.32
C PRO A 194 2.97 -1.58 12.24
N VAL A 195 1.72 -1.13 12.28
CA VAL A 195 1.37 0.24 12.64
C VAL A 195 0.83 0.19 14.07
N ILE A 196 1.45 0.90 14.98
CA ILE A 196 1.02 0.96 16.38
C ILE A 196 0.99 2.43 16.79
N ASN A 197 -0.18 2.91 17.20
CA ASN A 197 -0.34 4.25 17.71
C ASN A 197 -0.97 4.19 19.10
N VAL A 198 -0.25 4.69 20.08
CA VAL A 198 -0.72 4.82 21.48
C VAL A 198 -1.17 6.24 21.80
N GLU A 199 -1.05 7.13 20.84
CA GLU A 199 -1.51 8.52 20.89
C GLU A 199 -2.15 8.88 19.54
N ALA A 200 -3.19 9.71 19.57
CA ALA A 200 -3.84 10.24 18.39
C ALA A 200 -3.30 11.65 18.10
N THR A 201 -2.28 11.73 17.26
CA THR A 201 -1.66 12.98 16.83
C THR A 201 -1.69 13.10 15.30
N ASP A 202 -1.42 14.29 14.78
CA ASP A 202 -1.23 14.53 13.34
C ASP A 202 0.03 13.83 12.76
N GLN A 203 0.90 13.32 13.64
CA GLN A 203 2.11 12.57 13.28
C GLN A 203 1.90 11.06 13.22
N THR A 204 0.69 10.57 13.50
CA THR A 204 0.35 9.14 13.51
C THR A 204 -0.74 8.80 12.49
N TYR A 205 -0.68 7.57 11.95
CA TYR A 205 -1.54 7.08 10.86
C TYR A 205 -3.03 7.06 11.22
N SER A 206 -3.35 6.51 12.40
CA SER A 206 -4.71 6.06 12.69
C SER A 206 -5.73 7.19 12.95
N PRO A 207 -5.38 8.37 13.48
CA PRO A 207 -6.38 9.42 13.71
C PRO A 207 -7.05 9.91 12.43
N ALA A 208 -6.28 10.09 11.35
CA ALA A 208 -6.84 10.48 10.06
C ALA A 208 -7.76 9.38 9.46
N MET A 209 -7.51 8.13 9.83
CA MET A 209 -8.31 6.99 9.37
C MET A 209 -9.69 6.91 10.01
N VAL A 210 -9.91 7.53 11.20
CA VAL A 210 -11.23 7.52 11.88
C VAL A 210 -12.31 8.05 10.95
N ASP A 211 -12.09 9.22 10.35
CA ASP A 211 -13.07 9.85 9.46
C ASP A 211 -13.21 9.10 8.12
N VAL A 212 -12.13 8.53 7.63
CA VAL A 212 -12.14 7.73 6.39
C VAL A 212 -12.99 6.47 6.58
N VAL A 213 -12.78 5.76 7.70
CA VAL A 213 -13.56 4.56 8.05
C VAL A 213 -15.02 4.92 8.27
N ALA A 214 -15.33 5.92 9.13
CA ALA A 214 -16.70 6.32 9.44
C ALA A 214 -17.49 6.67 8.17
N ARG A 215 -16.92 7.49 7.28
CA ARG A 215 -17.57 7.83 6.00
C ARG A 215 -17.79 6.62 5.12
N PHE A 216 -16.84 5.69 5.06
CA PHE A 216 -16.97 4.52 4.19
C PHE A 216 -18.05 3.57 4.69
N VAL A 217 -18.09 3.27 5.99
CA VAL A 217 -19.00 2.27 6.55
C VAL A 217 -20.45 2.77 6.67
N THR A 218 -20.69 4.08 6.61
CA THR A 218 -22.03 4.65 6.61
C THR A 218 -22.89 4.00 5.53
N ASN A 219 -24.02 3.41 5.93
CA ASN A 219 -24.98 2.65 5.12
C ASN A 219 -24.35 1.40 4.43
N ARG A 220 -23.30 0.81 5.03
CA ARG A 220 -22.69 -0.46 4.60
C ARG A 220 -22.62 -1.44 5.78
N GLY A 221 -22.67 -2.73 5.49
CA GLY A 221 -22.56 -3.77 6.52
C GLY A 221 -23.59 -3.63 7.66
N GLY A 222 -24.71 -2.96 7.42
CA GLY A 222 -25.72 -2.66 8.44
C GLY A 222 -25.38 -1.50 9.39
N ILE A 223 -24.30 -0.75 9.14
CA ILE A 223 -23.90 0.42 9.94
C ILE A 223 -24.70 1.65 9.49
N THR A 224 -25.44 2.26 10.39
CA THR A 224 -26.13 3.53 10.15
C THR A 224 -25.16 4.71 10.26
N GLU A 225 -25.56 5.90 9.75
CA GLU A 225 -24.80 7.13 9.90
C GLU A 225 -24.55 7.50 11.37
N ASP A 226 -25.60 7.39 12.21
CA ASP A 226 -25.52 7.64 13.65
C ASP A 226 -24.58 6.66 14.36
N GLU A 227 -24.57 5.39 13.96
CA GLU A 227 -23.68 4.38 14.52
C GLU A 227 -22.21 4.62 14.14
N ALA A 228 -21.95 5.00 12.88
CA ALA A 228 -20.62 5.39 12.41
C ALA A 228 -20.10 6.64 13.14
N ALA A 229 -20.96 7.65 13.33
CA ALA A 229 -20.63 8.87 14.06
C ALA A 229 -20.29 8.57 15.53
N ARG A 230 -21.13 7.79 16.23
CA ARG A 230 -20.88 7.39 17.63
C ARG A 230 -19.59 6.59 17.78
N TRP A 231 -19.27 5.73 16.82
CA TRP A 231 -17.97 5.03 16.84
C TRP A 231 -16.80 6.01 16.74
N ALA A 232 -16.86 6.96 15.81
CA ALA A 232 -15.81 7.95 15.63
C ALA A 232 -15.64 8.85 16.87
N GLU A 233 -16.75 9.26 17.50
CA GLU A 233 -16.76 10.02 18.74
C GLU A 233 -16.15 9.23 19.90
N ASP A 234 -16.49 7.94 20.03
CA ASP A 234 -15.95 7.08 21.08
C ASP A 234 -14.44 6.93 20.94
N VAL A 235 -13.93 6.65 19.74
CA VAL A 235 -12.48 6.56 19.48
C VAL A 235 -11.77 7.87 19.85
N ARG A 236 -12.34 9.03 19.51
CA ARG A 236 -11.78 10.34 19.89
C ARG A 236 -11.84 10.58 21.39
N ALA A 237 -12.90 10.12 22.05
CA ALA A 237 -13.03 10.23 23.50
C ALA A 237 -11.96 9.38 24.24
N GLN A 238 -11.57 8.22 23.70
CA GLN A 238 -10.42 7.45 24.25
C GLN A 238 -9.14 8.29 24.17
N SER A 239 -8.90 8.97 23.07
CA SER A 239 -7.73 9.86 22.92
C SER A 239 -7.74 10.98 23.97
N ALA A 240 -8.87 11.64 24.17
CA ALA A 240 -9.00 12.71 25.17
C ALA A 240 -8.75 12.25 26.62
N ARG A 241 -8.93 10.97 26.90
CA ARG A 241 -8.63 10.35 28.21
C ARG A 241 -7.23 9.78 28.35
N GLY A 242 -6.42 9.83 27.27
CA GLY A 242 -5.10 9.19 27.25
C GLY A 242 -5.16 7.65 27.15
N GLU A 243 -6.27 7.11 26.67
CA GLU A 243 -6.53 5.67 26.56
C GLU A 243 -6.47 5.18 25.10
N TYR A 244 -5.92 5.99 24.19
CA TYR A 244 -5.86 5.66 22.76
C TYR A 244 -4.95 4.48 22.48
N PHE A 245 -5.47 3.52 21.73
CA PHE A 245 -4.69 2.42 21.20
C PHE A 245 -5.20 2.00 19.83
N PHE A 246 -4.27 1.91 18.89
CA PHE A 246 -4.50 1.35 17.55
C PHE A 246 -3.35 0.44 17.19
N SER A 247 -3.66 -0.71 16.59
CA SER A 247 -2.66 -1.55 15.95
C SER A 247 -3.19 -2.20 14.68
N LEU A 248 -2.29 -2.39 13.69
CA LEU A 248 -2.60 -3.00 12.40
C LEU A 248 -1.37 -3.71 11.86
N SER A 249 -1.53 -4.93 11.38
CA SER A 249 -0.43 -5.71 10.82
C SER A 249 -0.37 -5.54 9.30
N ARG A 250 0.80 -5.12 8.80
CA ARG A 250 1.16 -5.16 7.39
C ARG A 250 2.28 -6.16 7.17
N TYR A 251 2.24 -6.88 6.07
CA TYR A 251 3.24 -7.90 5.77
C TYR A 251 3.97 -7.54 4.50
N LEU A 252 5.29 -7.46 4.59
CA LEU A 252 6.18 -7.20 3.47
C LEU A 252 6.81 -8.51 3.00
N PHE A 253 6.49 -8.92 1.79
CA PHE A 253 7.05 -10.07 1.12
C PHE A 253 8.12 -9.61 0.15
N ILE A 254 9.33 -10.17 0.27
CA ILE A 254 10.38 -10.04 -0.73
C ILE A 254 10.48 -11.37 -1.46
N ALA A 255 10.29 -11.33 -2.75
CA ALA A 255 10.38 -12.52 -3.60
C ALA A 255 11.25 -12.24 -4.84
N GLU A 256 11.84 -13.28 -5.38
CA GLU A 256 12.69 -13.24 -6.57
C GLU A 256 12.01 -13.99 -7.70
N ARG A 257 12.02 -13.44 -8.91
CA ARG A 257 11.54 -14.14 -10.08
C ARG A 257 12.33 -15.41 -10.29
N ALA A 258 11.66 -16.56 -10.29
CA ALA A 258 12.29 -17.85 -10.56
C ALA A 258 12.91 -17.87 -11.97
N ARG A 259 13.96 -18.67 -12.14
CA ARG A 259 14.50 -18.94 -13.48
C ARG A 259 13.46 -19.74 -14.27
N PRO A 260 13.28 -19.46 -15.57
CA PRO A 260 12.55 -20.39 -16.42
C PRO A 260 13.15 -21.79 -16.26
N ARG A 261 12.34 -22.78 -15.98
CA ARG A 261 12.79 -24.19 -16.08
C ARG A 261 12.85 -24.49 -17.59
N PHE A 262 14.06 -24.69 -18.08
CA PHE A 262 14.28 -25.24 -19.40
C PHE A 262 13.96 -26.74 -19.40
#